data_f2c23b5a71ca267258d518149bb0fbb6
#
_entry.id   f2c23b5a71ca267258d518149bb0fbb6
#
_cell.length_a   1.000
_cell.length_b   1.000
_cell.length_c   1.000
_cell.angle_alpha   90.00
_cell.angle_beta   90.00
_cell.angle_gamma   90.00
#
_symmetry.space_group_name_H-M   'P 1'
#
loop_
_entity.id
_entity.type
_entity.pdbx_description
1 polymer ?
#
loop_
_entity_poly.entity_id
_entity_poly.type
_entity_poly.pdbx_seq_one_letter_code
_entity_poly.pdbx_strand_id
1 'polypeptide(L)'
;MVDSILTIVNLYNQDFCAYQDFRSVNPNNIFNWNFKELTLASRQYINQLFNSPRFFNNLKYMENAETILWLLSFNFNFTIVSCGDCPNLKLKEKWLNRNFCTYINEVKYINHAFVKFVGVNSCEHSDKSHIDMSDGILIDDSLTNLVTSNAKYKILFGKEKDWNIDNGDRYVRCENWIDVMHEIERLKFMHKGEEVFR
;
A
#
# COMPACT_ATOMS: atom_id res chain seq x y z
N MET A 1 -0.91 -3.04 -0.09
CA MET A 1 -0.02 -4.09 0.44
C MET A 1 -0.14 -4.26 1.95
N VAL A 2 0.03 -3.24 2.74
CA VAL A 2 -0.08 -3.28 4.21
C VAL A 2 -1.29 -2.48 4.69
N ASP A 3 -1.88 -2.89 5.83
CA ASP A 3 -3.06 -2.24 6.38
C ASP A 3 -2.66 -1.20 7.44
N SER A 4 -2.36 -0.01 6.96
CA SER A 4 -2.01 1.12 7.82
C SER A 4 -3.20 1.64 8.63
N ILE A 5 -4.42 1.60 8.08
CA ILE A 5 -5.63 2.07 8.77
C ILE A 5 -5.96 1.14 9.92
N LEU A 6 -5.98 -0.17 9.69
CA LEU A 6 -6.19 -1.16 10.74
C LEU A 6 -5.17 -0.99 11.87
N THR A 7 -3.90 -0.80 11.50
CA THR A 7 -2.81 -0.64 12.49
C THR A 7 -3.00 0.61 13.35
N ILE A 8 -3.30 1.76 12.73
CA ILE A 8 -3.54 3.03 13.46
C ILE A 8 -4.74 2.89 14.40
N VAL A 9 -5.85 2.36 13.90
CA VAL A 9 -7.08 2.22 14.68
C VAL A 9 -6.88 1.26 15.86
N ASN A 10 -6.18 0.14 15.66
CA ASN A 10 -5.89 -0.79 16.74
C ASN A 10 -5.01 -0.17 17.83
N LEU A 11 -3.99 0.59 17.44
CA LEU A 11 -3.12 1.28 18.38
C LEU A 11 -3.86 2.40 19.13
N TYR A 12 -4.73 3.15 18.43
CA TYR A 12 -5.61 4.13 19.08
C TYR A 12 -6.54 3.43 20.10
N ASN A 13 -7.25 2.39 19.72
CA ASN A 13 -8.16 1.66 20.59
C ASN A 13 -7.42 1.14 21.84
N GLN A 14 -6.18 0.68 21.68
CA GLN A 14 -5.34 0.22 22.78
C GLN A 14 -4.91 1.35 23.72
N ASP A 15 -4.49 2.50 23.16
CA ASP A 15 -3.90 3.60 23.95
C ASP A 15 -4.95 4.41 24.70
N PHE A 16 -6.16 4.50 24.16
CA PHE A 16 -7.21 5.35 24.73
C PHE A 16 -8.33 4.58 25.45
N CYS A 17 -8.31 3.25 25.50
CA CYS A 17 -9.38 2.43 26.08
C CYS A 17 -9.68 2.74 27.57
N ALA A 18 -8.74 3.31 28.31
CA ALA A 18 -8.92 3.66 29.72
C ALA A 18 -9.52 5.07 29.94
N TYR A 19 -9.68 5.87 28.91
CA TYR A 19 -10.22 7.22 29.02
C TYR A 19 -11.74 7.20 29.13
N GLN A 20 -12.32 8.07 29.97
CA GLN A 20 -13.75 8.10 30.24
C GLN A 20 -14.60 8.32 28.98
N ASP A 21 -14.15 9.14 28.05
CA ASP A 21 -14.87 9.48 26.81
C ASP A 21 -14.47 8.59 25.63
N PHE A 22 -13.74 7.49 25.89
CA PHE A 22 -13.29 6.60 24.84
C PHE A 22 -14.47 5.91 24.15
N ARG A 23 -14.36 5.88 22.83
CA ARG A 23 -15.21 5.04 21.98
C ARG A 23 -14.34 4.26 21.02
N SER A 24 -14.52 2.95 21.00
CA SER A 24 -13.82 2.07 20.08
C SER A 24 -14.21 2.40 18.64
N VAL A 25 -13.22 2.49 17.78
CA VAL A 25 -13.40 2.79 16.34
C VAL A 25 -13.21 1.52 15.53
N ASN A 26 -14.08 1.33 14.52
CA ASN A 26 -13.92 0.27 13.53
C ASN A 26 -13.09 0.83 12.35
N PRO A 27 -12.03 0.14 11.90
CA PRO A 27 -11.22 0.57 10.75
C PRO A 27 -12.03 0.85 9.47
N ASN A 28 -13.13 0.13 9.28
CA ASN A 28 -14.01 0.35 8.13
C ASN A 28 -14.70 1.73 8.12
N ASN A 29 -14.79 2.37 9.28
CA ASN A 29 -15.41 3.71 9.41
C ASN A 29 -14.44 4.84 9.08
N ILE A 30 -13.16 4.56 8.81
CA ILE A 30 -12.19 5.58 8.40
C ILE A 30 -12.35 5.83 6.90
N PHE A 31 -12.77 7.04 6.54
CA PHE A 31 -13.01 7.45 5.15
C PHE A 31 -11.98 8.45 4.62
N ASN A 32 -11.23 9.11 5.51
CA ASN A 32 -10.22 10.09 5.11
C ASN A 32 -8.97 10.04 6.01
N TRP A 33 -7.87 10.59 5.50
CA TRP A 33 -6.57 10.59 6.18
C TRP A 33 -6.46 11.62 7.33
N ASN A 34 -7.50 12.36 7.64
CA ASN A 34 -7.50 13.25 8.82
C ASN A 34 -7.92 12.54 10.11
N PHE A 35 -8.41 11.30 10.01
CA PHE A 35 -8.75 10.43 11.14
C PHE A 35 -9.69 11.08 12.16
N LYS A 36 -10.70 11.83 11.70
CA LYS A 36 -11.67 12.53 12.57
C LYS A 36 -12.40 11.59 13.54
N GLU A 37 -12.52 10.33 13.15
CA GLU A 37 -13.17 9.28 13.93
C GLU A 37 -12.38 8.91 15.19
N LEU A 38 -11.07 9.20 15.22
CA LEU A 38 -10.20 8.98 16.37
C LEU A 38 -10.24 10.19 17.31
N THR A 39 -11.41 10.41 17.92
CA THR A 39 -11.80 11.68 18.60
C THR A 39 -10.89 12.12 19.74
N LEU A 40 -10.19 11.20 20.42
CA LEU A 40 -9.25 11.49 21.50
C LEU A 40 -7.80 11.69 20.99
N ALA A 41 -7.52 11.29 19.76
CA ALA A 41 -6.18 11.40 19.18
C ALA A 41 -5.94 12.81 18.61
N SER A 42 -4.88 13.46 19.02
CA SER A 42 -4.42 14.67 18.36
C SER A 42 -3.76 14.35 17.00
N ARG A 43 -3.74 15.31 16.08
CA ARG A 43 -2.98 15.19 14.83
C ARG A 43 -1.49 14.90 15.08
N GLN A 44 -0.94 15.47 16.16
CA GLN A 44 0.44 15.22 16.56
C GLN A 44 0.65 13.76 16.97
N TYR A 45 -0.28 13.18 17.74
CA TYR A 45 -0.24 11.76 18.10
C TYR A 45 -0.22 10.86 16.86
N ILE A 46 -1.12 11.11 15.90
CA ILE A 46 -1.17 10.32 14.65
C ILE A 46 0.15 10.42 13.88
N ASN A 47 0.69 11.63 13.72
CA ASN A 47 1.97 11.83 13.03
C ASN A 47 3.14 11.14 13.75
N GLN A 48 3.20 11.23 15.07
CA GLN A 48 4.22 10.54 15.85
C GLN A 48 4.11 9.02 15.72
N LEU A 49 2.89 8.51 15.70
CA LEU A 49 2.64 7.08 15.56
C LEU A 49 3.13 6.56 14.22
N PHE A 50 2.81 7.23 13.10
CA PHE A 50 3.30 6.89 11.76
C PHE A 50 4.83 6.89 11.65
N ASN A 51 5.51 7.69 12.47
CA ASN A 51 6.97 7.81 12.51
C ASN A 51 7.62 6.96 13.61
N SER A 52 6.88 6.03 14.20
CA SER A 52 7.36 5.23 15.32
C SER A 52 7.66 3.79 14.95
N PRO A 53 8.71 3.17 15.55
CA PRO A 53 8.92 1.73 15.44
C PRO A 53 7.73 0.89 15.91
N ARG A 54 6.93 1.43 16.85
CA ARG A 54 5.73 0.74 17.35
C ARG A 54 4.70 0.53 16.25
N PHE A 55 4.45 1.52 15.40
CA PHE A 55 3.57 1.36 14.26
C PHE A 55 4.04 0.23 13.34
N PHE A 56 5.31 0.26 12.94
CA PHE A 56 5.89 -0.73 12.03
C PHE A 56 6.00 -2.13 12.64
N ASN A 57 6.13 -2.26 13.95
CA ASN A 57 6.11 -3.56 14.63
C ASN A 57 4.71 -4.20 14.67
N ASN A 58 3.65 -3.39 14.55
CA ASN A 58 2.26 -3.84 14.49
C ASN A 58 1.70 -3.88 13.06
N LEU A 59 2.44 -3.37 12.07
CA LEU A 59 2.01 -3.34 10.68
C LEU A 59 2.00 -4.75 10.09
N LYS A 60 0.87 -5.10 9.47
CA LYS A 60 0.67 -6.42 8.85
C LYS A 60 0.34 -6.27 7.37
N TYR A 61 0.54 -7.34 6.62
CA TYR A 61 -0.01 -7.44 5.28
C TYR A 61 -1.54 -7.38 5.32
N MET A 62 -2.11 -6.80 4.28
CA MET A 62 -3.53 -7.00 3.99
C MET A 62 -3.80 -8.48 3.69
N GLU A 63 -5.03 -8.89 3.86
CA GLU A 63 -5.46 -10.26 3.57
C GLU A 63 -5.02 -10.68 2.16
N ASN A 64 -4.46 -11.88 2.05
CA ASN A 64 -3.92 -12.49 0.83
C ASN A 64 -2.75 -11.73 0.15
N ALA A 65 -2.36 -10.53 0.63
CA ALA A 65 -1.32 -9.72 -0.02
C ALA A 65 0.02 -10.46 -0.13
N GLU A 66 0.46 -11.08 0.96
CA GLU A 66 1.75 -11.79 1.02
C GLU A 66 1.79 -12.96 0.03
N THR A 67 0.74 -13.80 0.04
CA THR A 67 0.65 -14.97 -0.84
C THR A 67 0.59 -14.57 -2.31
N ILE A 68 -0.20 -13.55 -2.64
CA ILE A 68 -0.37 -13.11 -4.04
C ILE A 68 0.90 -12.44 -4.55
N LEU A 69 1.55 -11.59 -3.76
CA LEU A 69 2.83 -11.01 -4.13
C LEU A 69 3.90 -12.09 -4.34
N TRP A 70 3.92 -13.14 -3.51
CA TRP A 70 4.80 -14.27 -3.73
C TRP A 70 4.50 -14.99 -5.06
N LEU A 71 3.24 -15.29 -5.37
CA LEU A 71 2.85 -15.92 -6.64
C LEU A 71 3.24 -15.05 -7.84
N LEU A 72 2.97 -13.75 -7.78
CA LEU A 72 3.32 -12.82 -8.85
C LEU A 72 4.83 -12.67 -9.04
N SER A 73 5.63 -12.88 -7.99
CA SER A 73 7.09 -12.75 -8.03
C SER A 73 7.79 -13.74 -8.99
N PHE A 74 7.13 -14.84 -9.36
CA PHE A 74 7.65 -15.76 -10.36
C PHE A 74 7.67 -15.19 -11.79
N ASN A 75 6.91 -14.13 -12.04
CA ASN A 75 6.73 -13.56 -13.38
C ASN A 75 6.99 -12.05 -13.44
N PHE A 76 7.07 -11.36 -12.31
CA PHE A 76 7.19 -9.91 -12.24
C PHE A 76 8.26 -9.49 -11.25
N ASN A 77 8.96 -8.42 -11.59
CA ASN A 77 9.80 -7.69 -10.66
C ASN A 77 8.96 -6.63 -9.95
N PHE A 78 9.21 -6.42 -8.66
CA PHE A 78 8.48 -5.42 -7.89
C PHE A 78 9.36 -4.22 -7.55
N THR A 79 8.79 -3.04 -7.69
CA THR A 79 9.31 -1.82 -7.11
C THR A 79 8.27 -1.26 -6.13
N ILE A 80 8.65 -1.10 -4.88
CA ILE A 80 7.79 -0.49 -3.88
C ILE A 80 8.08 1.00 -3.84
N VAL A 81 7.14 1.79 -4.32
CA VAL A 81 7.22 3.26 -4.27
C VAL A 81 6.34 3.79 -3.15
N SER A 82 6.92 4.46 -2.18
CA SER A 82 6.16 4.96 -1.02
C SER A 82 6.48 6.41 -0.70
N CYS A 83 5.45 7.20 -0.45
CA CYS A 83 5.54 8.58 -0.02
C CYS A 83 5.61 8.67 1.52
N GLY A 84 6.39 9.62 2.04
CA GLY A 84 6.50 9.89 3.46
C GLY A 84 7.63 10.85 3.79
N ASP A 85 7.76 11.26 5.06
CA ASP A 85 8.94 11.97 5.52
C ASP A 85 10.14 11.01 5.70
N CYS A 86 11.34 11.56 5.81
CA CYS A 86 12.56 10.76 5.88
C CYS A 86 12.59 9.71 7.01
N PRO A 87 12.13 10.00 8.25
CA PRO A 87 12.04 9.00 9.30
C PRO A 87 11.09 7.84 8.95
N ASN A 88 9.91 8.16 8.43
CA ASN A 88 8.92 7.18 8.01
C ASN A 88 9.43 6.28 6.88
N LEU A 89 10.08 6.87 5.86
CA LEU A 89 10.64 6.12 4.74
C LEU A 89 11.71 5.12 5.19
N LYS A 90 12.60 5.51 6.11
CA LYS A 90 13.60 4.59 6.70
C LYS A 90 12.96 3.42 7.44
N LEU A 91 11.87 3.67 8.17
CA LEU A 91 11.14 2.62 8.88
C LEU A 91 10.38 1.69 7.91
N LYS A 92 9.81 2.23 6.82
CA LYS A 92 9.19 1.45 5.74
C LYS A 92 10.18 0.51 5.08
N GLU A 93 11.34 1.03 4.68
CA GLU A 93 12.41 0.23 4.08
C GLU A 93 12.88 -0.89 5.03
N LYS A 94 13.12 -0.55 6.31
CA LYS A 94 13.49 -1.54 7.33
C LYS A 94 12.41 -2.62 7.53
N TRP A 95 11.12 -2.21 7.51
CA TRP A 95 10.01 -3.15 7.61
C TRP A 95 9.96 -4.09 6.41
N LEU A 96 10.10 -3.57 5.19
CA LEU A 96 10.15 -4.34 3.96
C LEU A 96 11.28 -5.36 3.99
N ASN A 97 12.50 -4.93 4.31
CA ASN A 97 13.68 -5.81 4.38
C ASN A 97 13.52 -6.94 5.40
N ARG A 98 12.71 -6.73 6.45
CA ARG A 98 12.47 -7.74 7.49
C ARG A 98 11.34 -8.71 7.11
N ASN A 99 10.26 -8.20 6.51
CA ASN A 99 9.02 -8.94 6.33
C ASN A 99 8.84 -9.53 4.94
N PHE A 100 9.58 -9.03 3.95
CA PHE A 100 9.48 -9.53 2.59
C PHE A 100 10.45 -10.68 2.34
N CYS A 101 10.37 -11.70 3.18
CA CYS A 101 11.18 -12.90 3.10
C CYS A 101 10.24 -14.11 3.05
N THR A 102 10.49 -15.03 2.15
CA THR A 102 9.82 -16.33 2.16
C THR A 102 10.68 -17.32 2.94
N TYR A 103 10.06 -18.07 3.83
CA TYR A 103 10.70 -19.20 4.49
C TYR A 103 10.27 -20.49 3.79
N ILE A 104 11.23 -21.24 3.25
CA ILE A 104 10.99 -22.58 2.73
C ILE A 104 11.87 -23.53 3.55
N ASN A 105 11.26 -24.51 4.22
CA ASN A 105 11.97 -25.49 5.08
C ASN A 105 12.92 -24.82 6.10
N GLU A 106 12.42 -23.79 6.82
CA GLU A 106 13.16 -23.01 7.82
C GLU A 106 14.35 -22.18 7.27
N VAL A 107 14.63 -22.23 5.98
CA VAL A 107 15.63 -21.38 5.34
C VAL A 107 14.96 -20.10 4.86
N LYS A 108 15.50 -18.96 5.28
CA LYS A 108 15.07 -17.64 4.85
C LYS A 108 15.52 -17.41 3.41
N TYR A 109 14.57 -17.43 2.48
CA TYR A 109 14.82 -16.95 1.13
C TYR A 109 14.47 -15.48 1.06
N ILE A 110 15.45 -14.63 0.82
CA ILE A 110 15.20 -13.26 0.37
C ILE A 110 14.60 -13.41 -1.02
N ASN A 111 13.34 -13.02 -1.17
CA ASN A 111 12.72 -13.05 -2.48
C ASN A 111 13.44 -12.01 -3.36
N HIS A 112 14.31 -12.47 -4.24
CA HIS A 112 15.08 -11.61 -5.16
C HIS A 112 14.18 -10.83 -6.15
N ALA A 113 12.89 -11.15 -6.26
CA ALA A 113 11.90 -10.34 -6.96
C ALA A 113 11.67 -8.98 -6.27
N PHE A 114 12.18 -8.77 -5.05
CA PHE A 114 12.24 -7.51 -4.38
C PHE A 114 13.39 -6.69 -4.89
N VAL A 115 13.12 -5.99 -5.90
CA VAL A 115 14.19 -5.36 -6.64
C VAL A 115 14.51 -3.98 -6.10
N LYS A 116 13.53 -3.24 -5.62
CA LYS A 116 13.80 -1.84 -5.29
C LYS A 116 12.76 -1.24 -4.35
N PHE A 117 13.22 -0.57 -3.30
CA PHE A 117 12.43 0.40 -2.56
C PHE A 117 12.77 1.81 -3.05
N VAL A 118 11.76 2.59 -3.40
CA VAL A 118 11.88 3.99 -3.80
C VAL A 118 11.09 4.84 -2.81
N GLY A 119 11.78 5.53 -1.93
CA GLY A 119 11.18 6.48 -1.00
C GLY A 119 10.99 7.83 -1.68
N VAL A 120 9.77 8.34 -1.71
CA VAL A 120 9.42 9.69 -2.18
C VAL A 120 9.28 10.58 -0.96
N ASN A 121 10.19 11.56 -0.81
CA ASN A 121 10.14 12.51 0.28
C ASN A 121 8.96 13.47 0.10
N SER A 122 7.98 13.40 1.00
CA SER A 122 6.76 14.22 0.94
C SER A 122 7.01 15.73 1.12
N CYS A 123 8.19 16.14 1.60
CA CYS A 123 8.59 17.54 1.66
C CYS A 123 9.07 18.09 0.29
N GLU A 124 9.43 17.21 -0.63
CA GLU A 124 9.96 17.58 -1.95
C GLU A 124 8.98 17.30 -3.09
N HIS A 125 8.18 16.25 -2.93
CA HIS A 125 7.25 15.78 -3.94
C HIS A 125 5.88 15.49 -3.33
N SER A 126 4.82 15.99 -3.98
CA SER A 126 3.43 15.75 -3.56
C SER A 126 2.88 14.41 -4.02
N ASP A 127 3.49 13.81 -5.03
CA ASP A 127 3.05 12.56 -5.68
C ASP A 127 4.23 11.76 -6.24
N LYS A 128 3.94 10.73 -7.04
CA LYS A 128 4.91 9.82 -7.62
C LYS A 128 5.25 10.12 -9.10
N SER A 129 4.86 11.28 -9.63
CA SER A 129 4.98 11.62 -11.07
C SER A 129 6.41 11.62 -11.61
N HIS A 130 7.40 11.88 -10.75
CA HIS A 130 8.82 11.90 -11.12
C HIS A 130 9.46 10.50 -11.22
N ILE A 131 8.72 9.44 -10.88
CA ILE A 131 9.20 8.06 -10.99
C ILE A 131 8.78 7.51 -12.36
N ASP A 132 9.75 7.05 -13.13
CA ASP A 132 9.45 6.37 -14.41
C ASP A 132 8.86 4.97 -14.15
N MET A 133 7.66 4.75 -14.65
CA MET A 133 6.87 3.52 -14.56
C MET A 133 6.30 3.13 -15.94
N SER A 134 6.86 3.68 -17.03
CA SER A 134 6.29 3.61 -18.38
C SER A 134 6.12 2.20 -18.93
N ASP A 135 6.89 1.23 -18.44
CA ASP A 135 6.81 -0.19 -18.81
C ASP A 135 6.11 -1.06 -17.75
N GLY A 136 5.58 -0.44 -16.68
CA GLY A 136 5.06 -1.12 -15.50
C GLY A 136 3.56 -1.05 -15.30
N ILE A 137 3.11 -1.82 -14.32
CA ILE A 137 1.75 -1.76 -13.75
C ILE A 137 1.84 -1.02 -12.42
N LEU A 138 1.17 0.12 -12.29
CA LEU A 138 1.03 0.80 -11.01
C LEU A 138 -0.24 0.35 -10.30
N ILE A 139 -0.09 -0.19 -9.09
CA ILE A 139 -1.17 -0.51 -8.17
C ILE A 139 -1.08 0.49 -7.02
N ASP A 140 -2.06 1.38 -6.91
CA ASP A 140 -2.05 2.46 -5.91
C ASP A 140 -3.46 2.73 -5.40
N ASP A 141 -3.60 3.08 -4.13
CA ASP A 141 -4.86 3.48 -3.52
C ASP A 141 -5.14 4.99 -3.64
N SER A 142 -4.20 5.75 -4.18
CA SER A 142 -4.32 7.18 -4.42
C SER A 142 -4.64 7.47 -5.87
N LEU A 143 -5.81 8.04 -6.12
CA LEU A 143 -6.20 8.48 -7.45
C LEU A 143 -5.20 9.51 -8.02
N THR A 144 -4.68 10.41 -7.20
CA THR A 144 -3.67 11.39 -7.61
C THR A 144 -2.43 10.71 -8.18
N ASN A 145 -1.90 9.68 -7.50
CA ASN A 145 -0.74 8.94 -7.98
C ASN A 145 -1.01 8.23 -9.31
N LEU A 146 -2.21 7.69 -9.50
CA LEU A 146 -2.58 7.06 -10.77
C LEU A 146 -2.68 8.09 -11.91
N VAL A 147 -3.31 9.24 -11.64
CA VAL A 147 -3.49 10.30 -12.65
C VAL A 147 -2.14 10.85 -13.10
N THR A 148 -1.25 11.15 -12.17
CA THR A 148 0.03 11.82 -12.45
C THR A 148 1.13 10.88 -12.94
N SER A 149 1.02 9.56 -12.68
CA SER A 149 2.03 8.59 -13.12
C SER A 149 2.02 8.36 -14.63
N ASN A 150 3.17 7.97 -15.18
CA ASN A 150 3.33 7.52 -16.55
C ASN A 150 3.21 5.98 -16.72
N ALA A 151 2.72 5.26 -15.72
CA ALA A 151 2.59 3.81 -15.77
C ALA A 151 1.73 3.35 -16.95
N LYS A 152 2.17 2.28 -17.62
CA LYS A 152 1.48 1.71 -18.79
C LYS A 152 0.10 1.18 -18.43
N TYR A 153 -0.01 0.49 -17.31
CA TYR A 153 -1.26 0.02 -16.73
C TYR A 153 -1.43 0.55 -15.32
N LYS A 154 -2.67 0.83 -14.94
CA LYS A 154 -2.99 1.48 -13.68
C LYS A 154 -4.18 0.78 -13.03
N ILE A 155 -3.99 0.31 -11.80
CA ILE A 155 -5.01 -0.37 -11.00
C ILE A 155 -5.28 0.49 -9.77
N LEU A 156 -6.53 0.91 -9.58
CA LEU A 156 -6.98 1.61 -8.39
C LEU A 156 -7.30 0.60 -7.31
N PHE A 157 -6.52 0.62 -6.23
CA PHE A 157 -6.62 -0.38 -5.18
C PHE A 157 -7.51 0.06 -4.02
N GLY A 158 -8.29 -0.89 -3.52
CA GLY A 158 -9.08 -0.74 -2.30
C GLY A 158 -10.50 -0.24 -2.54
N LYS A 159 -11.32 -0.36 -1.49
CA LYS A 159 -12.68 0.18 -1.46
C LYS A 159 -12.67 1.69 -1.58
N GLU A 160 -13.77 2.23 -2.03
CA GLU A 160 -13.93 3.67 -2.17
C GLU A 160 -13.76 4.41 -0.84
N LYS A 161 -12.94 5.44 -0.88
CA LYS A 161 -12.60 6.36 0.20
C LYS A 161 -12.43 7.76 -0.39
N ASP A 162 -12.44 8.80 0.44
CA ASP A 162 -12.34 10.19 0.00
C ASP A 162 -11.13 10.48 -0.93
N TRP A 163 -10.04 9.72 -0.79
CA TRP A 163 -8.81 9.93 -1.58
C TRP A 163 -8.73 9.11 -2.88
N ASN A 164 -9.73 8.25 -3.14
CA ASN A 164 -9.73 7.40 -4.32
C ASN A 164 -11.08 7.31 -5.03
N ILE A 165 -11.93 8.33 -4.90
CA ILE A 165 -13.20 8.43 -5.63
C ILE A 165 -12.88 8.65 -7.11
N ASP A 166 -13.22 7.68 -7.95
CA ASP A 166 -13.06 7.77 -9.41
C ASP A 166 -14.43 7.93 -10.08
N ASN A 167 -14.88 9.18 -10.18
CA ASN A 167 -16.21 9.54 -10.74
C ASN A 167 -16.35 9.23 -12.25
N GLY A 168 -15.32 8.70 -12.89
CA GLY A 168 -15.33 8.46 -14.34
C GLY A 168 -14.98 7.02 -14.73
N ASP A 169 -14.86 6.11 -13.75
CA ASP A 169 -14.47 4.71 -13.95
C ASP A 169 -13.25 4.55 -14.90
N ARG A 170 -12.29 5.49 -14.75
CA ARG A 170 -11.10 5.57 -15.61
C ARG A 170 -10.11 4.45 -15.37
N TYR A 171 -10.17 3.85 -14.19
CA TYR A 171 -9.24 2.82 -13.76
C TYR A 171 -9.99 1.58 -13.31
N VAL A 172 -9.43 0.41 -13.58
CA VAL A 172 -9.93 -0.83 -13.00
C VAL A 172 -9.73 -0.77 -11.49
N ARG A 173 -10.82 -0.89 -10.74
CA ARG A 173 -10.78 -0.96 -9.29
C ARG A 173 -10.65 -2.41 -8.84
N CYS A 174 -9.64 -2.68 -8.01
CA CYS A 174 -9.44 -3.95 -7.32
C CYS A 174 -9.60 -3.73 -5.82
N GLU A 175 -10.66 -4.24 -5.21
CA GLU A 175 -10.94 -3.99 -3.79
C GLU A 175 -10.02 -4.78 -2.84
N ASN A 176 -9.44 -5.86 -3.32
CA ASN A 176 -8.58 -6.77 -2.57
C ASN A 176 -7.47 -7.36 -3.46
N TRP A 177 -6.56 -8.13 -2.86
CA TRP A 177 -5.42 -8.70 -3.57
C TRP A 177 -5.78 -9.83 -4.54
N ILE A 178 -6.91 -10.51 -4.34
CA ILE A 178 -7.41 -11.54 -5.28
C ILE A 178 -7.84 -10.86 -6.59
N ASP A 179 -8.56 -9.74 -6.50
CA ASP A 179 -8.94 -8.95 -7.68
C ASP A 179 -7.70 -8.46 -8.44
N VAL A 180 -6.65 -8.01 -7.71
CA VAL A 180 -5.37 -7.62 -8.32
C VAL A 180 -4.75 -8.77 -9.10
N MET A 181 -4.72 -9.98 -8.55
CA MET A 181 -4.18 -11.14 -9.23
C MET A 181 -4.94 -11.43 -10.53
N HIS A 182 -6.27 -11.44 -10.48
CA HIS A 182 -7.10 -11.67 -11.67
C HIS A 182 -6.87 -10.60 -12.74
N GLU A 183 -6.78 -9.34 -12.36
CA GLU A 183 -6.54 -8.25 -13.31
C GLU A 183 -5.15 -8.33 -13.95
N ILE A 184 -4.12 -8.67 -13.19
CA ILE A 184 -2.77 -8.87 -13.74
C ILE A 184 -2.75 -10.05 -14.71
N GLU A 185 -3.44 -11.15 -14.41
CA GLU A 185 -3.56 -12.27 -15.32
C GLU A 185 -4.29 -11.86 -16.61
N ARG A 186 -5.39 -11.10 -16.51
CA ARG A 186 -6.09 -10.55 -17.66
C ARG A 186 -5.16 -9.71 -18.56
N LEU A 187 -4.36 -8.83 -17.97
CA LEU A 187 -3.39 -8.01 -18.70
C LEU A 187 -2.33 -8.85 -19.42
N LYS A 188 -1.86 -9.94 -18.81
CA LYS A 188 -0.93 -10.89 -19.46
C LYS A 188 -1.51 -11.52 -20.73
N PHE A 189 -2.80 -11.92 -20.69
CA PHE A 189 -3.45 -12.54 -21.86
C PHE A 189 -3.63 -11.55 -23.00
N MET A 190 -3.94 -10.29 -22.70
CA MET A 190 -4.05 -9.24 -23.71
C MET A 190 -2.71 -9.03 -24.44
N HIS A 191 -1.59 -8.97 -23.72
CA HIS A 191 -0.27 -8.82 -24.33
C HIS A 191 0.13 -9.98 -25.23
N LYS A 192 -0.14 -11.22 -24.82
CA LYS A 192 0.15 -12.40 -25.67
C LYS A 192 -0.66 -12.38 -26.95
N GLY A 193 -1.89 -11.84 -26.92
CA GLY A 193 -2.70 -11.66 -28.12
C GLY A 193 -2.12 -10.63 -29.10
N GLU A 194 -1.56 -9.53 -28.60
CA GLU A 194 -0.94 -8.50 -29.44
C GLU A 194 0.38 -8.95 -30.08
N GLU A 195 1.14 -9.84 -29.45
CA GLU A 195 2.38 -10.41 -30.00
C GLU A 195 2.11 -11.45 -31.09
N VAL A 196 0.96 -12.14 -31.09
CA VAL A 196 0.58 -13.15 -32.09
C VAL A 196 0.09 -12.50 -33.39
N PHE A 197 -0.32 -11.22 -33.35
CA PHE A 197 -0.81 -10.47 -34.52
C PHE A 197 0.22 -9.48 -35.09
N ARG A 198 1.46 -9.50 -34.66
CA ARG A 198 2.59 -8.78 -35.25
C ARG A 198 3.54 -9.74 -36.00
#